data_4793f109d775e53a03b0755fac646e83
#
_entry.id   4793f109d775e53a03b0755fac646e83
#
_cell.length_a   1.000
_cell.length_b   1.000
_cell.length_c   1.000
_cell.angle_alpha   90.00
_cell.angle_beta   90.00
_cell.angle_gamma   90.00
#
_symmetry.space_group_name_H-M   'P 1'
#
loop_
_entity.id
_entity.type
_entity.pdbx_description
1 polymer ?
#
loop_
_entity_poly.entity_id
_entity_poly.type
_entity_poly.pdbx_seq_one_letter_code
_entity_poly.pdbx_strand_id
1 'polypeptide(L)'
;MDSRVHRDVGSNTHTGMKRLTVIAGPCVVENRDTTMRIADTLLLICDRLEINLLFKASYRKANRSRMDAFTGIGDMTALEILSEVHDRFAADVITDIHEAEEAARAAMFVQALQIPAFLCRQTDLLIAAAKTDLPINIKKGQFMSAAAMENAVGKIRSVTGRPVIITERGNSFGYNDVVVDMRNISLLSGICDGVLVDVTHTNGGAYRHSFALAAASIAAGADGIFLETHPDPGKALSDGKNMIPLYEVEGLLTQLKQIKEVVG
;
A
#
# COMPACT_ATOMS: atom_id res chain seq x y z
N MET A 1 -0.18 10.79 33.08
CA MET A 1 -1.06 9.64 32.74
C MET A 1 -1.33 9.76 31.25
N ASP A 2 -0.47 9.11 30.48
CA ASP A 2 -0.45 9.25 29.01
C ASP A 2 -1.09 7.96 28.42
N SER A 3 -2.35 8.07 28.06
CA SER A 3 -3.08 6.97 27.41
C SER A 3 -2.77 6.98 25.93
N ARG A 4 -1.64 6.39 25.55
CA ARG A 4 -1.34 6.06 24.15
C ARG A 4 -2.33 5.01 23.66
N VAL A 5 -3.28 5.44 22.88
CA VAL A 5 -4.17 4.54 22.13
C VAL A 5 -3.34 3.89 21.04
N HIS A 6 -2.84 2.69 21.31
CA HIS A 6 -2.35 1.80 20.26
C HIS A 6 -3.53 1.48 19.35
N ARG A 7 -3.53 2.02 18.14
CA ARG A 7 -4.49 1.62 17.11
C ARG A 7 -4.07 0.24 16.60
N ASP A 8 -4.79 -0.78 17.07
CA ASP A 8 -4.59 -2.17 16.67
C ASP A 8 -4.90 -2.35 15.17
N VAL A 9 -3.90 -2.62 14.36
CA VAL A 9 -4.04 -3.04 12.95
C VAL A 9 -4.38 -4.52 12.85
N GLY A 10 -4.58 -5.23 13.94
CA GLY A 10 -4.73 -6.67 13.92
C GLY A 10 -5.49 -7.27 15.07
N SER A 11 -6.79 -7.15 15.10
CA SER A 11 -7.69 -8.17 15.64
C SER A 11 -9.13 -7.82 15.27
N ASN A 12 -9.64 -8.33 14.16
CA ASN A 12 -11.08 -8.38 13.93
C ASN A 12 -11.47 -9.72 13.35
N THR A 13 -11.92 -10.60 14.25
CA THR A 13 -12.90 -11.63 13.93
C THR A 13 -14.19 -10.93 13.49
N HIS A 14 -14.72 -11.31 12.35
CA HIS A 14 -15.91 -10.82 11.68
C HIS A 14 -17.08 -10.45 12.60
N THR A 15 -17.17 -9.18 13.04
CA THR A 15 -18.44 -8.56 13.50
C THR A 15 -18.24 -7.04 13.58
N GLY A 16 -18.78 -6.31 12.63
CA GLY A 16 -18.80 -4.83 12.60
C GLY A 16 -18.24 -4.27 11.29
N MET A 17 -18.79 -3.17 10.80
CA MET A 17 -18.30 -2.48 9.59
C MET A 17 -16.80 -2.19 9.74
N LYS A 18 -15.98 -2.92 9.00
CA LYS A 18 -14.53 -2.68 8.94
C LYS A 18 -14.31 -1.26 8.39
N ARG A 19 -13.58 -0.43 9.14
CA ARG A 19 -13.18 0.89 8.61
C ARG A 19 -12.45 0.70 7.28
N LEU A 20 -12.72 1.62 6.34
CA LEU A 20 -11.96 1.70 5.08
C LEU A 20 -10.46 1.82 5.41
N THR A 21 -9.63 1.02 4.77
CA THR A 21 -8.17 1.06 4.94
C THR A 21 -7.52 1.61 3.68
N VAL A 22 -6.59 2.55 3.84
CA VAL A 22 -5.88 3.16 2.71
C VAL A 22 -4.38 3.06 2.94
N ILE A 23 -3.67 2.48 1.96
CA ILE A 23 -2.22 2.61 1.86
C ILE A 23 -1.97 3.76 0.89
N ALA A 24 -1.42 4.88 1.38
CA ALA A 24 -1.25 6.08 0.57
C ALA A 24 0.03 6.85 0.90
N GLY A 25 0.59 7.52 -0.11
CA GLY A 25 1.74 8.39 0.03
C GLY A 25 2.44 8.64 -1.30
N PRO A 26 3.66 9.20 -1.32
CA PRO A 26 4.43 9.37 -2.54
C PRO A 26 4.95 8.03 -3.06
N CYS A 27 5.25 7.96 -4.35
CA CYS A 27 5.86 6.76 -4.94
C CYS A 27 7.19 6.38 -4.25
N VAL A 28 8.02 7.39 -3.96
CA VAL A 28 9.34 7.26 -3.34
C VAL A 28 9.61 8.48 -2.46
N VAL A 29 10.45 8.32 -1.45
CA VAL A 29 10.96 9.47 -0.68
C VAL A 29 11.87 10.29 -1.59
N GLU A 30 11.41 11.46 -2.00
CA GLU A 30 12.16 12.40 -2.86
C GLU A 30 12.97 13.41 -2.03
N ASN A 31 12.38 13.89 -0.97
CA ASN A 31 12.97 14.75 0.05
C ASN A 31 12.08 14.78 1.29
N ARG A 32 12.62 15.30 2.40
CA ARG A 32 11.93 15.37 3.68
C ARG A 32 10.65 16.23 3.62
N ASP A 33 10.75 17.43 3.07
CA ASP A 33 9.65 18.41 3.13
C ASP A 33 8.41 17.94 2.35
N THR A 34 8.61 17.42 1.15
CA THR A 34 7.54 16.84 0.34
C THR A 34 6.90 15.64 1.05
N THR A 35 7.71 14.75 1.64
CA THR A 35 7.22 13.57 2.36
C THR A 35 6.38 13.97 3.57
N MET A 36 6.88 14.90 4.40
CA MET A 36 6.16 15.39 5.58
C MET A 36 4.85 16.10 5.20
N ARG A 37 4.85 16.91 4.15
CA ARG A 37 3.65 17.60 3.67
C ARG A 37 2.57 16.60 3.23
N ILE A 38 2.95 15.55 2.50
CA ILE A 38 2.01 14.53 2.05
C ILE A 38 1.45 13.77 3.26
N ALA A 39 2.32 13.37 4.20
CA ALA A 39 1.93 12.66 5.41
C ALA A 39 0.92 13.47 6.25
N ASP A 40 1.23 14.73 6.56
CA ASP A 40 0.37 15.63 7.30
C ASP A 40 -1.01 15.77 6.66
N THR A 41 -1.04 16.02 5.36
CA THR A 41 -2.30 16.18 4.60
C THR A 41 -3.14 14.90 4.62
N LEU A 42 -2.53 13.73 4.35
CA LEU A 42 -3.24 12.46 4.32
C LEU A 42 -3.79 12.09 5.71
N LEU A 43 -3.03 12.34 6.76
CA LEU A 43 -3.45 12.06 8.13
C LEU A 43 -4.65 12.92 8.53
N LEU A 44 -4.59 14.24 8.26
CA LEU A 44 -5.72 15.14 8.53
C LEU A 44 -6.99 14.70 7.79
N ILE A 45 -6.87 14.26 6.54
CA ILE A 45 -8.01 13.75 5.76
C ILE A 45 -8.54 12.45 6.38
N CYS A 46 -7.65 11.48 6.63
CA CYS A 46 -8.04 10.16 7.12
C CYS A 46 -8.62 10.21 8.54
N ASP A 47 -8.07 11.03 9.42
CA ASP A 47 -8.62 11.23 10.77
C ASP A 47 -10.03 11.82 10.73
N ARG A 48 -10.26 12.86 9.91
CA ARG A 48 -11.58 13.47 9.75
C ARG A 48 -12.59 12.50 9.16
N LEU A 49 -12.18 11.65 8.24
CA LEU A 49 -13.04 10.66 7.58
C LEU A 49 -13.12 9.32 8.35
N GLU A 50 -12.40 9.16 9.46
CA GLU A 50 -12.30 7.93 10.25
C GLU A 50 -11.80 6.72 9.41
N ILE A 51 -10.86 6.97 8.51
CA ILE A 51 -10.22 5.97 7.63
C ILE A 51 -8.89 5.54 8.25
N ASN A 52 -8.59 4.23 8.18
CA ASN A 52 -7.28 3.73 8.59
C ASN A 52 -6.25 4.04 7.51
N LEU A 53 -5.19 4.77 7.88
CA LEU A 53 -4.08 5.10 6.98
C LEU A 53 -2.84 4.30 7.35
N LEU A 54 -2.23 3.64 6.35
CA LEU A 54 -0.81 3.26 6.36
C LEU A 54 -0.09 4.22 5.40
N PHE A 55 0.75 5.09 5.94
CA PHE A 55 1.52 6.01 5.10
C PHE A 55 2.61 5.25 4.35
N LYS A 56 2.59 5.32 3.01
CA LYS A 56 3.52 4.54 2.19
C LYS A 56 4.46 5.43 1.39
N ALA A 57 5.74 5.17 1.50
CA ALA A 57 6.70 5.57 0.47
C ALA A 57 7.80 4.51 0.32
N SER A 58 8.31 4.33 -0.90
CA SER A 58 9.51 3.52 -1.10
C SER A 58 10.72 4.30 -0.62
N TYR A 59 11.62 3.67 0.14
CA TYR A 59 12.90 4.30 0.47
C TYR A 59 13.87 4.28 -0.71
N ARG A 60 13.68 3.32 -1.65
CA ARG A 60 14.36 3.28 -2.95
C ARG A 60 13.50 2.56 -4.00
N LYS A 61 13.81 2.76 -5.27
CA LYS A 61 13.25 2.02 -6.40
C LYS A 61 14.30 1.09 -7.00
N ALA A 62 14.02 -0.23 -6.98
CA ALA A 62 14.96 -1.26 -7.42
C ALA A 62 14.73 -1.74 -8.86
N ASN A 63 13.64 -1.32 -9.53
CA ASN A 63 13.21 -1.87 -10.81
C ASN A 63 12.99 -0.80 -11.90
N ARG A 64 13.90 0.16 -11.99
CA ARG A 64 13.81 1.21 -13.01
C ARG A 64 14.08 0.65 -14.41
N SER A 65 13.31 1.12 -15.38
CA SER A 65 13.48 0.76 -16.80
C SER A 65 14.70 1.41 -17.44
N ARG A 66 15.22 2.52 -16.86
CA ARG A 66 16.39 3.26 -17.33
C ARG A 66 17.42 3.38 -16.22
N MET A 67 18.70 3.25 -16.56
CA MET A 67 19.81 3.33 -15.60
C MET A 67 19.97 4.72 -14.97
N ASP A 68 19.59 5.79 -15.69
CA ASP A 68 19.64 7.17 -15.24
C ASP A 68 18.37 7.65 -14.52
N ALA A 69 17.39 6.77 -14.31
CA ALA A 69 16.16 7.12 -13.60
C ALA A 69 16.43 7.30 -12.09
N PHE A 70 15.68 8.21 -11.49
CA PHE A 70 15.77 8.45 -10.05
C PHE A 70 15.45 7.19 -9.25
N THR A 71 16.36 6.78 -8.38
CA THR A 71 16.22 5.57 -7.54
C THR A 71 15.94 5.87 -6.07
N GLY A 72 16.26 7.06 -5.58
CA GLY A 72 16.11 7.48 -4.19
C GLY A 72 17.19 8.48 -3.76
N ILE A 73 17.12 8.89 -2.50
CA ILE A 73 18.03 9.88 -1.88
C ILE A 73 19.08 9.23 -0.97
N GLY A 74 19.19 7.89 -1.05
CA GLY A 74 19.99 7.06 -0.15
C GLY A 74 19.11 6.33 0.86
N ASP A 75 19.36 5.03 1.00
CA ASP A 75 18.49 4.12 1.77
C ASP A 75 18.29 4.59 3.22
N MET A 76 19.37 4.88 3.93
CA MET A 76 19.29 5.27 5.34
C MET A 76 18.58 6.61 5.52
N THR A 77 18.93 7.61 4.71
CA THR A 77 18.28 8.93 4.76
C THR A 77 16.77 8.83 4.52
N ALA A 78 16.36 8.00 3.56
CA ALA A 78 14.95 7.80 3.27
C ALA A 78 14.22 7.04 4.40
N LEU A 79 14.84 6.02 4.98
CA LEU A 79 14.30 5.26 6.12
C LEU A 79 14.17 6.15 7.37
N GLU A 80 15.15 7.01 7.66
CA GLU A 80 15.09 7.98 8.77
C GLU A 80 13.95 8.98 8.59
N ILE A 81 13.70 9.46 7.36
CA ILE A 81 12.55 10.32 7.06
C ILE A 81 11.23 9.57 7.28
N LEU A 82 11.15 8.29 6.93
CA LEU A 82 9.96 7.47 7.18
C LEU A 82 9.72 7.25 8.68
N SER A 83 10.77 6.99 9.46
CA SER A 83 10.68 6.94 10.92
C SER A 83 10.21 8.27 11.51
N GLU A 84 10.71 9.40 11.00
CA GLU A 84 10.28 10.72 11.44
C GLU A 84 8.77 10.97 11.18
N VAL A 85 8.21 10.44 10.08
CA VAL A 85 6.75 10.49 9.85
C VAL A 85 6.01 9.77 10.97
N HIS A 86 6.46 8.58 11.35
CA HIS A 86 5.88 7.83 12.47
C HIS A 86 5.97 8.63 13.78
N ASP A 87 7.15 9.07 14.14
CA ASP A 87 7.42 9.75 15.41
C ASP A 87 6.64 11.07 15.55
N ARG A 88 6.57 11.82 14.45
CA ARG A 88 5.93 13.15 14.46
C ARG A 88 4.41 13.10 14.46
N PHE A 89 3.85 12.14 13.72
CA PHE A 89 2.41 12.10 13.45
C PHE A 89 1.70 10.90 14.10
N ALA A 90 2.41 10.01 14.77
CA ALA A 90 1.89 8.73 15.28
C ALA A 90 1.20 7.89 14.17
N ALA A 91 1.71 7.99 12.94
CA ALA A 91 1.19 7.29 11.79
C ALA A 91 1.87 5.94 11.61
N ASP A 92 1.12 4.90 11.24
CA ASP A 92 1.73 3.67 10.79
C ASP A 92 2.34 3.87 9.40
N VAL A 93 3.60 3.48 9.24
CA VAL A 93 4.37 3.64 8.01
C VAL A 93 4.67 2.28 7.40
N ILE A 94 4.58 2.20 6.08
CA ILE A 94 4.91 1.01 5.30
C ILE A 94 5.88 1.36 4.18
N THR A 95 6.89 0.51 3.97
CA THR A 95 7.80 0.62 2.83
C THR A 95 8.00 -0.73 2.14
N ASP A 96 8.37 -0.71 0.87
CA ASP A 96 8.66 -1.94 0.12
C ASP A 96 10.13 -2.35 0.30
N ILE A 97 10.35 -3.67 0.32
CA ILE A 97 11.67 -4.32 0.36
C ILE A 97 11.86 -5.16 -0.90
N HIS A 98 13.11 -5.32 -1.36
CA HIS A 98 13.43 -5.92 -2.65
C HIS A 98 14.33 -7.16 -2.51
N GLU A 99 15.11 -7.23 -1.45
CA GLU A 99 16.01 -8.34 -1.12
C GLU A 99 15.82 -8.78 0.34
N ALA A 100 16.14 -10.04 0.63
CA ALA A 100 15.91 -10.60 1.96
C ALA A 100 16.69 -9.86 3.07
N GLU A 101 17.89 -9.40 2.77
CA GLU A 101 18.78 -8.68 3.69
C GLU A 101 18.23 -7.31 4.10
N GLU A 102 17.34 -6.75 3.31
CA GLU A 102 16.71 -5.44 3.59
C GLU A 102 15.65 -5.51 4.69
N ALA A 103 15.00 -6.67 4.86
CA ALA A 103 13.84 -6.81 5.73
C ALA A 103 14.12 -6.38 7.17
N ALA A 104 15.17 -6.91 7.78
CA ALA A 104 15.53 -6.59 9.17
C ALA A 104 15.89 -5.11 9.36
N ARG A 105 16.57 -4.51 8.37
CA ARG A 105 16.93 -3.10 8.40
C ARG A 105 15.72 -2.20 8.28
N ALA A 106 14.86 -2.43 7.28
CA ALA A 106 13.66 -1.64 7.06
C ALA A 106 12.71 -1.70 8.26
N ALA A 107 12.58 -2.88 8.89
CA ALA A 107 11.73 -3.10 10.05
C ALA A 107 12.11 -2.26 11.29
N MET A 108 13.32 -1.70 11.36
CA MET A 108 13.70 -0.78 12.43
C MET A 108 13.08 0.61 12.30
N PHE A 109 12.56 0.97 11.13
CA PHE A 109 12.09 2.32 10.80
C PHE A 109 10.61 2.40 10.45
N VAL A 110 9.94 1.26 10.20
CA VAL A 110 8.55 1.22 9.73
C VAL A 110 7.72 0.21 10.51
N GLN A 111 6.39 0.32 10.45
CA GLN A 111 5.44 -0.52 11.17
C GLN A 111 4.86 -1.66 10.32
N ALA A 112 5.10 -1.65 9.00
CA ALA A 112 4.70 -2.72 8.08
C ALA A 112 5.67 -2.81 6.90
N LEU A 113 5.75 -3.98 6.27
CA LEU A 113 6.56 -4.20 5.07
C LEU A 113 5.69 -4.53 3.86
N GLN A 114 6.10 -4.04 2.69
CA GLN A 114 5.45 -4.38 1.43
C GLN A 114 6.36 -5.22 0.55
N ILE A 115 5.79 -6.27 -0.06
CA ILE A 115 6.42 -7.07 -1.09
C ILE A 115 5.93 -6.58 -2.45
N PRO A 116 6.83 -6.08 -3.33
CA PRO A 116 6.48 -5.66 -4.68
C PRO A 116 5.87 -6.78 -5.53
N ALA A 117 5.03 -6.42 -6.50
CA ALA A 117 4.28 -7.38 -7.32
C ALA A 117 5.19 -8.37 -8.07
N PHE A 118 6.31 -7.91 -8.63
CA PHE A 118 7.25 -8.80 -9.32
C PHE A 118 7.93 -9.80 -8.42
N LEU A 119 8.00 -9.53 -7.10
CA LEU A 119 8.70 -10.33 -6.11
C LEU A 119 7.75 -11.17 -5.23
N CYS A 120 6.46 -11.16 -5.50
CA CYS A 120 5.44 -11.80 -4.67
C CYS A 120 5.60 -13.33 -4.51
N ARG A 121 6.44 -13.98 -5.32
CA ARG A 121 6.74 -15.42 -5.25
C ARG A 121 8.08 -15.75 -4.60
N GLN A 122 8.95 -14.76 -4.35
CA GLN A 122 10.31 -14.96 -3.85
C GLN A 122 10.30 -15.48 -2.39
N THR A 123 10.60 -16.77 -2.24
CA THR A 123 10.47 -17.45 -0.94
C THR A 123 11.33 -16.81 0.13
N ASP A 124 12.60 -16.54 -0.17
CA ASP A 124 13.53 -16.00 0.82
C ASP A 124 13.12 -14.59 1.26
N LEU A 125 12.63 -13.76 0.33
CA LEU A 125 12.12 -12.43 0.64
C LEU A 125 10.86 -12.48 1.54
N LEU A 126 9.90 -13.37 1.21
CA LEU A 126 8.68 -13.56 2.01
C LEU A 126 9.00 -14.04 3.43
N ILE A 127 9.91 -15.00 3.56
CA ILE A 127 10.35 -15.53 4.85
C ILE A 127 11.13 -14.49 5.65
N ALA A 128 12.01 -13.71 5.01
CA ALA A 128 12.74 -12.63 5.66
C ALA A 128 11.80 -11.53 6.18
N ALA A 129 10.81 -11.13 5.38
CA ALA A 129 9.77 -10.21 5.83
C ALA A 129 8.99 -10.77 7.02
N ALA A 130 8.57 -12.04 6.97
CA ALA A 130 7.83 -12.68 8.04
C ALA A 130 8.62 -12.76 9.37
N LYS A 131 9.94 -12.95 9.30
CA LYS A 131 10.85 -12.97 10.48
C LYS A 131 10.95 -11.63 11.21
N THR A 132 10.55 -10.53 10.59
CA THR A 132 10.53 -9.22 11.27
C THR A 132 9.38 -9.08 12.27
N ASP A 133 8.41 -9.97 12.22
CA ASP A 133 7.17 -9.95 13.03
C ASP A 133 6.34 -8.66 12.83
N LEU A 134 6.43 -8.05 11.66
CA LEU A 134 5.58 -6.94 11.23
C LEU A 134 4.43 -7.42 10.33
N PRO A 135 3.32 -6.67 10.24
CA PRO A 135 2.31 -6.86 9.21
C PRO A 135 2.91 -6.77 7.81
N ILE A 136 2.44 -7.60 6.88
CA ILE A 136 2.98 -7.67 5.52
C ILE A 136 1.88 -7.41 4.49
N ASN A 137 2.14 -6.46 3.60
CA ASN A 137 1.35 -6.26 2.40
C ASN A 137 2.05 -6.91 1.20
N ILE A 138 1.35 -7.82 0.51
CA ILE A 138 1.86 -8.42 -0.73
C ILE A 138 1.10 -7.81 -1.90
N LYS A 139 1.78 -7.16 -2.82
CA LYS A 139 1.18 -6.81 -4.11
C LYS A 139 1.09 -8.05 -4.99
N LYS A 140 -0.13 -8.40 -5.43
CA LYS A 140 -0.34 -9.54 -6.32
C LYS A 140 0.36 -9.28 -7.66
N GLY A 141 1.21 -10.21 -8.07
CA GLY A 141 1.84 -10.13 -9.39
C GLY A 141 0.81 -10.19 -10.53
N GLN A 142 1.03 -9.39 -11.60
CA GLN A 142 0.14 -9.37 -12.77
C GLN A 142 0.05 -10.72 -13.49
N PHE A 143 1.03 -11.58 -13.26
CA PHE A 143 1.13 -12.95 -13.79
C PHE A 143 0.53 -14.01 -12.88
N MET A 144 -0.03 -13.61 -11.73
CA MET A 144 -0.59 -14.51 -10.72
C MET A 144 -2.11 -14.55 -10.78
N SER A 145 -2.69 -15.74 -10.65
CA SER A 145 -4.10 -15.87 -10.29
C SER A 145 -4.32 -15.56 -8.81
N ALA A 146 -5.54 -15.17 -8.44
CA ALA A 146 -5.91 -14.98 -7.04
C ALA A 146 -5.63 -16.24 -6.20
N ALA A 147 -6.04 -17.40 -6.67
CA ALA A 147 -5.83 -18.67 -5.97
C ALA A 147 -4.33 -18.99 -5.74
N ALA A 148 -3.46 -18.67 -6.68
CA ALA A 148 -2.03 -18.94 -6.53
C ALA A 148 -1.35 -18.07 -5.44
N MET A 149 -2.00 -16.97 -5.01
CA MET A 149 -1.50 -16.13 -3.90
C MET A 149 -1.58 -16.85 -2.55
N GLU A 150 -2.40 -17.88 -2.39
CA GLU A 150 -2.45 -18.70 -1.18
C GLU A 150 -1.08 -19.26 -0.80
N ASN A 151 -0.28 -19.65 -1.78
CA ASN A 151 1.08 -20.13 -1.54
C ASN A 151 2.01 -19.05 -0.94
N ALA A 152 1.86 -17.79 -1.37
CA ALA A 152 2.65 -16.69 -0.83
C ALA A 152 2.24 -16.38 0.61
N VAL A 153 0.94 -16.32 0.87
CA VAL A 153 0.37 -16.14 2.22
C VAL A 153 0.79 -17.30 3.14
N GLY A 154 0.69 -18.55 2.65
CA GLY A 154 1.08 -19.74 3.41
C GLY A 154 2.54 -19.73 3.85
N LYS A 155 3.45 -19.25 3.00
CA LYS A 155 4.87 -19.09 3.37
C LYS A 155 5.04 -18.10 4.54
N ILE A 156 4.37 -16.97 4.53
CA ILE A 156 4.43 -15.98 5.61
C ILE A 156 3.82 -16.57 6.88
N ARG A 157 2.62 -17.15 6.79
CA ARG A 157 1.90 -17.74 7.93
C ARG A 157 2.64 -18.93 8.56
N SER A 158 3.55 -19.58 7.83
CA SER A 158 4.40 -20.63 8.42
C SER A 158 5.47 -20.07 9.37
N VAL A 159 5.69 -18.76 9.40
CA VAL A 159 6.73 -18.10 10.21
C VAL A 159 6.13 -17.19 11.28
N THR A 160 5.07 -16.44 10.95
CA THR A 160 4.45 -15.46 11.85
C THR A 160 2.93 -15.51 11.80
N GLY A 161 2.27 -15.13 12.90
CA GLY A 161 0.82 -14.90 12.96
C GLY A 161 0.39 -13.48 12.66
N ARG A 162 1.30 -12.62 12.20
CA ARG A 162 0.97 -11.22 11.87
C ARG A 162 0.07 -11.11 10.65
N PRO A 163 -0.73 -10.04 10.55
CA PRO A 163 -1.64 -9.84 9.43
C PRO A 163 -0.94 -9.85 8.07
N VAL A 164 -1.54 -10.52 7.11
CA VAL A 164 -1.12 -10.54 5.70
C VAL A 164 -2.22 -9.90 4.86
N ILE A 165 -1.93 -8.75 4.29
CA ILE A 165 -2.81 -8.00 3.40
C ILE A 165 -2.38 -8.27 1.95
N ILE A 166 -3.32 -8.50 1.04
CA ILE A 166 -3.04 -8.56 -0.38
C ILE A 166 -3.54 -7.30 -1.07
N THR A 167 -2.68 -6.68 -1.85
CA THR A 167 -3.08 -5.60 -2.76
C THR A 167 -3.22 -6.17 -4.17
N GLU A 168 -4.48 -6.29 -4.64
CA GLU A 168 -4.80 -6.63 -6.03
C GLU A 168 -4.28 -5.53 -6.96
N ARG A 169 -3.62 -5.91 -8.03
CA ARG A 169 -2.93 -4.99 -8.93
C ARG A 169 -3.17 -5.30 -10.41
N GLY A 170 -4.23 -6.01 -10.70
CA GLY A 170 -4.60 -6.43 -12.05
C GLY A 170 -3.78 -7.61 -12.56
N ASN A 171 -4.18 -8.08 -13.71
CA ASN A 171 -3.52 -9.13 -14.50
C ASN A 171 -3.07 -8.54 -15.83
N SER A 172 -1.94 -9.01 -16.36
CA SER A 172 -1.46 -8.61 -17.69
C SER A 172 -2.49 -8.94 -18.76
N PHE A 173 -2.79 -7.96 -19.59
CA PHE A 173 -3.67 -8.08 -20.75
C PHE A 173 -2.92 -7.56 -21.99
N GLY A 174 -2.47 -8.48 -22.83
CA GLY A 174 -1.55 -8.14 -23.89
C GLY A 174 -0.17 -7.75 -23.36
N TYR A 175 0.51 -6.82 -24.04
CA TYR A 175 1.90 -6.45 -23.73
C TYR A 175 2.03 -5.29 -22.74
N ASN A 176 1.13 -4.31 -22.77
CA ASN A 176 1.31 -3.03 -22.08
C ASN A 176 0.17 -2.66 -21.13
N ASP A 177 -0.86 -3.50 -21.03
CA ASP A 177 -2.02 -3.17 -20.22
C ASP A 177 -2.27 -4.18 -19.10
N VAL A 178 -3.03 -3.76 -18.11
CA VAL A 178 -3.48 -4.61 -17.01
C VAL A 178 -4.98 -4.41 -16.81
N VAL A 179 -5.67 -5.49 -16.47
CA VAL A 179 -7.10 -5.48 -16.17
C VAL A 179 -7.31 -5.97 -14.74
N VAL A 180 -8.08 -5.23 -13.97
CA VAL A 180 -8.49 -5.64 -12.62
C VAL A 180 -9.76 -6.49 -12.75
N ASP A 181 -9.66 -7.76 -12.41
CA ASP A 181 -10.81 -8.63 -12.30
C ASP A 181 -11.40 -8.50 -10.89
N MET A 182 -12.54 -7.83 -10.77
CA MET A 182 -13.20 -7.58 -9.49
C MET A 182 -13.58 -8.86 -8.73
N ARG A 183 -13.72 -10.00 -9.43
CA ARG A 183 -13.96 -11.32 -8.79
C ARG A 183 -12.78 -11.76 -7.93
N ASN A 184 -11.56 -11.30 -8.25
CA ASN A 184 -10.38 -11.60 -7.44
C ASN A 184 -10.51 -11.10 -6.01
N ILE A 185 -11.26 -10.01 -5.77
CA ILE A 185 -11.44 -9.45 -4.42
C ILE A 185 -12.06 -10.50 -3.50
N SER A 186 -13.17 -11.10 -3.92
CA SER A 186 -13.84 -12.17 -3.16
C SER A 186 -12.95 -13.41 -2.98
N LEU A 187 -12.20 -13.82 -4.02
CA LEU A 187 -11.28 -14.97 -3.93
C LEU A 187 -10.13 -14.72 -2.96
N LEU A 188 -9.56 -13.51 -2.98
CA LEU A 188 -8.45 -13.13 -2.09
C LEU A 188 -8.89 -12.97 -0.65
N SER A 189 -10.12 -12.49 -0.40
CA SER A 189 -10.66 -12.34 0.96
C SER A 189 -10.74 -13.66 1.73
N GLY A 190 -10.81 -14.81 1.03
CA GLY A 190 -10.78 -16.13 1.64
C GLY A 190 -9.41 -16.62 2.10
N ILE A 191 -8.33 -15.95 1.69
CA ILE A 191 -6.95 -16.44 1.92
C ILE A 191 -6.04 -15.47 2.69
N CYS A 192 -6.45 -14.21 2.88
CA CYS A 192 -5.67 -13.19 3.60
C CYS A 192 -6.53 -12.42 4.60
N ASP A 193 -5.90 -11.52 5.36
CA ASP A 193 -6.56 -10.79 6.45
C ASP A 193 -7.18 -9.46 5.97
N GLY A 194 -6.90 -9.05 4.72
CA GLY A 194 -7.49 -7.89 4.08
C GLY A 194 -7.11 -7.79 2.60
N VAL A 195 -8.02 -7.26 1.79
CA VAL A 195 -7.82 -7.06 0.35
C VAL A 195 -7.92 -5.58 0.01
N LEU A 196 -6.84 -5.03 -0.51
CA LEU A 196 -6.80 -3.69 -1.10
C LEU A 196 -6.70 -3.79 -2.61
N VAL A 197 -7.06 -2.72 -3.31
CA VAL A 197 -6.87 -2.61 -4.77
C VAL A 197 -5.95 -1.44 -5.08
N ASP A 198 -4.92 -1.69 -5.88
CA ASP A 198 -3.98 -0.67 -6.36
C ASP A 198 -4.63 0.11 -7.51
N VAL A 199 -5.01 1.35 -7.24
CA VAL A 199 -5.67 2.21 -8.23
C VAL A 199 -4.70 3.14 -8.96
N THR A 200 -3.41 3.09 -8.59
CA THR A 200 -2.36 3.87 -9.25
C THR A 200 -1.75 3.12 -10.42
N HIS A 201 -1.33 1.87 -10.20
CA HIS A 201 -0.62 1.10 -11.22
C HIS A 201 -1.55 0.31 -12.16
N THR A 202 -2.86 0.47 -12.01
CA THR A 202 -3.91 -0.18 -12.82
C THR A 202 -4.75 0.83 -13.61
N ASN A 203 -4.42 2.11 -13.55
CA ASN A 203 -5.22 3.18 -14.18
C ASN A 203 -4.91 3.42 -15.66
N GLY A 204 -4.08 2.57 -16.29
CA GLY A 204 -3.74 2.70 -17.71
C GLY A 204 -2.94 3.97 -18.05
N GLY A 205 -2.21 4.56 -17.10
CA GLY A 205 -1.42 5.78 -17.30
C GLY A 205 -2.23 7.08 -17.21
N ALA A 206 -3.48 7.01 -16.74
CA ALA A 206 -4.34 8.17 -16.55
C ALA A 206 -5.02 8.15 -15.17
N TYR A 207 -4.50 8.94 -14.23
CA TYR A 207 -4.97 8.94 -12.84
C TYR A 207 -6.49 9.12 -12.68
N ARG A 208 -7.16 9.74 -13.63
CA ARG A 208 -8.63 9.90 -13.61
C ARG A 208 -9.40 8.58 -13.62
N HIS A 209 -8.82 7.53 -14.18
CA HIS A 209 -9.41 6.19 -14.11
C HIS A 209 -9.37 5.60 -12.70
N SER A 210 -8.47 6.08 -11.84
CA SER A 210 -8.35 5.63 -10.45
C SER A 210 -9.64 5.83 -9.66
N PHE A 211 -10.43 6.86 -9.95
CA PHE A 211 -11.70 7.12 -9.27
C PHE A 211 -12.73 6.01 -9.54
N ALA A 212 -12.91 5.63 -10.80
CA ALA A 212 -13.83 4.56 -11.19
C ALA A 212 -13.35 3.19 -10.67
N LEU A 213 -12.04 2.92 -10.75
CA LEU A 213 -11.44 1.69 -10.24
C LEU A 213 -11.61 1.58 -8.73
N ALA A 214 -11.36 2.67 -7.98
CA ALA A 214 -11.53 2.70 -6.54
C ALA A 214 -12.99 2.45 -6.13
N ALA A 215 -13.93 3.15 -6.74
CA ALA A 215 -15.35 2.98 -6.49
C ALA A 215 -15.82 1.54 -6.77
N ALA A 216 -15.46 0.99 -7.92
CA ALA A 216 -15.78 -0.39 -8.28
C ALA A 216 -15.15 -1.41 -7.31
N SER A 217 -13.93 -1.16 -6.84
CA SER A 217 -13.23 -2.03 -5.91
C SER A 217 -13.92 -2.10 -4.54
N ILE A 218 -14.32 -0.95 -3.99
CA ILE A 218 -15.05 -0.91 -2.72
C ILE A 218 -16.43 -1.54 -2.88
N ALA A 219 -17.14 -1.26 -4.00
CA ALA A 219 -18.43 -1.88 -4.29
C ALA A 219 -18.32 -3.41 -4.46
N ALA A 220 -17.17 -3.92 -4.94
CA ALA A 220 -16.90 -5.35 -5.05
C ALA A 220 -16.47 -6.01 -3.72
N GLY A 221 -16.40 -5.26 -2.61
CA GLY A 221 -16.09 -5.76 -1.28
C GLY A 221 -14.63 -5.65 -0.84
N ALA A 222 -13.80 -4.85 -1.52
CA ALA A 222 -12.46 -4.57 -1.04
C ALA A 222 -12.48 -3.88 0.34
N ASP A 223 -11.50 -4.20 1.17
CA ASP A 223 -11.32 -3.54 2.48
C ASP A 223 -10.78 -2.12 2.32
N GLY A 224 -10.20 -1.79 1.16
CA GLY A 224 -9.66 -0.48 0.89
C GLY A 224 -8.90 -0.39 -0.44
N ILE A 225 -8.06 0.64 -0.54
CA ILE A 225 -7.27 0.92 -1.74
C ILE A 225 -5.80 1.19 -1.40
N PHE A 226 -4.96 0.99 -2.41
CA PHE A 226 -3.60 1.53 -2.47
C PHE A 226 -3.58 2.66 -3.50
N LEU A 227 -3.05 3.81 -3.13
CA LEU A 227 -2.86 4.93 -4.05
C LEU A 227 -1.52 5.64 -3.83
N GLU A 228 -0.97 6.20 -4.91
CA GLU A 228 0.15 7.13 -4.83
C GLU A 228 -0.34 8.55 -5.13
N THR A 229 0.21 9.52 -4.40
CA THR A 229 -0.18 10.93 -4.50
C THR A 229 1.01 11.85 -4.37
N HIS A 230 0.92 13.03 -4.97
CA HIS A 230 1.95 14.06 -4.88
C HIS A 230 1.29 15.46 -4.94
N PRO A 231 1.84 16.49 -4.26
CA PRO A 231 1.33 17.86 -4.34
C PRO A 231 1.31 18.44 -5.75
N ASP A 232 2.27 18.04 -6.57
CA ASP A 232 2.40 18.40 -7.99
C ASP A 232 2.91 17.18 -8.77
N PRO A 233 2.02 16.27 -9.23
CA PRO A 233 2.42 15.05 -9.93
C PRO A 233 3.33 15.28 -11.14
N GLY A 234 3.23 16.45 -11.79
CA GLY A 234 4.07 16.81 -12.92
C GLY A 234 5.55 17.00 -12.56
N LYS A 235 5.86 17.23 -11.28
CA LYS A 235 7.21 17.38 -10.74
C LYS A 235 7.72 16.15 -10.00
N ALA A 236 6.87 15.13 -9.82
CA ALA A 236 7.28 13.91 -9.15
C ALA A 236 8.43 13.21 -9.88
N LEU A 237 9.43 12.75 -9.13
CA LEU A 237 10.62 12.09 -9.68
C LEU A 237 10.36 10.65 -10.10
N SER A 238 9.19 10.09 -9.75
CA SER A 238 8.75 8.73 -10.08
C SER A 238 7.25 8.71 -10.30
N ASP A 239 6.79 7.98 -11.32
CA ASP A 239 5.39 7.59 -11.61
C ASP A 239 4.33 8.71 -11.62
N GLY A 240 4.73 9.96 -11.75
CA GLY A 240 3.85 11.13 -11.64
C GLY A 240 2.60 11.09 -12.51
N LYS A 241 2.65 10.49 -13.71
CA LYS A 241 1.49 10.37 -14.61
C LYS A 241 0.33 9.56 -14.01
N ASN A 242 0.64 8.63 -13.12
CA ASN A 242 -0.32 7.73 -12.50
C ASN A 242 -0.84 8.25 -11.15
N MET A 243 -0.14 9.21 -10.56
CA MET A 243 -0.47 9.71 -9.22
C MET A 243 -1.72 10.58 -9.22
N ILE A 244 -2.53 10.42 -8.19
CA ILE A 244 -3.65 11.32 -7.90
C ILE A 244 -3.07 12.60 -7.29
N PRO A 245 -3.43 13.80 -7.80
CA PRO A 245 -3.04 15.05 -7.14
C PRO A 245 -3.51 15.07 -5.67
N LEU A 246 -2.63 15.50 -4.76
CA LEU A 246 -2.91 15.45 -3.32
C LEU A 246 -4.20 16.16 -2.92
N TYR A 247 -4.55 17.26 -3.62
CA TYR A 247 -5.78 18.03 -3.37
C TYR A 247 -7.06 17.31 -3.82
N GLU A 248 -6.97 16.25 -4.64
CA GLU A 248 -8.13 15.45 -5.05
C GLU A 248 -8.39 14.23 -4.13
N VAL A 249 -7.42 13.87 -3.27
CA VAL A 249 -7.51 12.66 -2.42
C VAL A 249 -8.70 12.72 -1.47
N GLU A 250 -8.98 13.86 -0.86
CA GLU A 250 -10.10 14.00 0.07
C GLU A 250 -11.44 13.70 -0.58
N GLY A 251 -11.68 14.24 -1.77
CA GLY A 251 -12.91 14.00 -2.53
C GLY A 251 -13.08 12.52 -2.87
N LEU A 252 -11.98 11.86 -3.29
CA LEU A 252 -11.99 10.43 -3.56
C LEU A 252 -12.33 9.63 -2.29
N LEU A 253 -11.63 9.85 -1.19
CA LEU A 253 -11.82 9.07 0.04
C LEU A 253 -13.21 9.30 0.66
N THR A 254 -13.76 10.51 0.55
CA THR A 254 -15.15 10.80 0.97
C THR A 254 -16.16 9.95 0.19
N GLN A 255 -16.01 9.88 -1.13
CA GLN A 255 -16.85 9.05 -1.98
C GLN A 255 -16.73 7.55 -1.63
N LEU A 256 -15.51 7.07 -1.43
CA LEU A 256 -15.28 5.66 -1.08
C LEU A 256 -15.88 5.28 0.27
N LYS A 257 -15.81 6.18 1.27
CA LYS A 257 -16.45 5.97 2.58
C LYS A 257 -17.97 5.81 2.40
N GLN A 258 -18.62 6.67 1.61
CA GLN A 258 -20.05 6.57 1.32
C GLN A 258 -20.42 5.25 0.64
N ILE A 259 -19.64 4.81 -0.36
CA ILE A 259 -19.85 3.52 -1.02
C ILE A 259 -19.71 2.38 0.01
N LYS A 260 -18.67 2.40 0.86
CA LYS A 260 -18.45 1.39 1.89
C LYS A 260 -19.62 1.27 2.87
N GLU A 261 -20.23 2.40 3.26
CA GLU A 261 -21.38 2.45 4.14
C GLU A 261 -22.64 1.83 3.50
N VAL A 262 -22.74 1.86 2.17
CA VAL A 262 -23.88 1.30 1.43
C VAL A 262 -23.74 -0.20 1.20
N VAL A 263 -22.53 -0.68 0.96
CA VAL A 263 -22.28 -2.10 0.56
C VAL A 263 -21.76 -2.98 1.70
N GLY A 264 -21.30 -2.41 2.80
CA GLY A 264 -20.79 -3.10 3.99
C GLY A 264 -21.80 -3.17 5.06
#